data_5323b1f0b5caa3e582878636962ba761
#
_entry.id   5323b1f0b5caa3e582878636962ba761
#
_cell.length_a   1.000
_cell.length_b   1.000
_cell.length_c   1.000
_cell.angle_alpha   90.00
_cell.angle_beta   90.00
_cell.angle_gamma   90.00
#
_symmetry.space_group_name_H-M   'P 1'
#
loop_
_entity.id
_entity.type
_entity.pdbx_description
1 polymer ?
#
loop_
_entity_poly.entity_id
_entity_poly.type
_entity_poly.pdbx_seq_one_letter_code
_entity_poly.pdbx_strand_id
1 'polypeptide(L)'
;MRLSQSVSGFHALADSTSMRAMIVVTTQRSSIRRLSRARDRLHESLDQKLTLERAAREAGLSRGEFIRAFKAVFGQTPHQARIEARLDLAKRLLITDSMSVTEICLAAGFASLGTFSHVFTRRVGMSPTAFRRDARALVQVPGTLPPQLYPGCFMLMRFWPA
;
A
#
# COMPACT_ATOMS: atom_id res chain seq x y z
N MET A 1 9.43 -31.04 65.35
CA MET A 1 10.34 -31.61 64.32
C MET A 1 10.00 -31.01 62.95
N ARG A 2 10.99 -30.44 62.33
CA ARG A 2 10.91 -29.62 61.12
C ARG A 2 10.39 -30.35 59.92
N LEU A 3 9.61 -29.70 59.08
CA LEU A 3 9.63 -29.82 57.62
C LEU A 3 9.24 -28.48 56.99
N SER A 4 10.27 -27.68 56.76
CA SER A 4 10.31 -26.56 55.88
C SER A 4 11.11 -27.01 54.65
N GLN A 5 10.73 -26.57 53.51
CA GLN A 5 11.36 -26.47 52.17
C GLN A 5 10.49 -27.18 51.12
N SER A 6 10.01 -26.45 50.14
CA SER A 6 10.66 -26.05 48.91
C SER A 6 9.57 -25.67 47.88
N VAL A 7 9.29 -24.41 47.74
CA VAL A 7 8.44 -23.87 46.62
C VAL A 7 9.12 -22.66 46.00
N SER A 8 10.43 -22.77 45.72
CA SER A 8 11.19 -21.65 45.12
C SER A 8 11.69 -21.90 43.71
N GLY A 9 11.28 -23.01 43.03
CA GLY A 9 11.82 -23.38 41.71
C GLY A 9 10.91 -23.07 40.52
N PHE A 10 9.64 -22.73 40.72
CA PHE A 10 8.69 -22.65 39.60
C PHE A 10 8.43 -21.25 39.04
N HIS A 11 8.86 -20.20 39.75
CA HIS A 11 8.61 -18.80 39.32
C HIS A 11 9.64 -18.24 38.35
N ALA A 12 10.84 -18.80 38.27
CA ALA A 12 11.93 -18.24 37.44
C ALA A 12 11.89 -18.69 35.98
N LEU A 13 11.20 -19.77 35.63
CA LEU A 13 11.12 -20.28 34.26
C LEU A 13 9.95 -19.70 33.44
N ALA A 14 8.92 -19.20 34.11
CA ALA A 14 7.77 -18.56 33.46
C ALA A 14 8.12 -17.16 32.91
N ASP A 15 8.98 -16.42 33.58
CA ASP A 15 9.35 -15.05 33.21
C ASP A 15 10.21 -14.97 31.95
N SER A 16 11.14 -15.90 31.73
CA SER A 16 12.04 -15.86 30.58
C SER A 16 11.33 -16.17 29.25
N THR A 17 10.33 -17.05 29.27
CA THR A 17 9.53 -17.39 28.08
C THR A 17 8.56 -16.24 27.74
N SER A 18 7.92 -15.65 28.75
CA SER A 18 7.02 -14.51 28.59
C SER A 18 7.78 -13.26 28.10
N MET A 19 8.97 -13.01 28.63
CA MET A 19 9.83 -11.90 28.21
C MET A 19 10.36 -12.08 26.77
N ARG A 20 10.73 -13.28 26.36
CA ARG A 20 11.12 -13.61 24.97
C ARG A 20 9.95 -13.43 24.00
N ALA A 21 8.76 -13.91 24.34
CA ALA A 21 7.56 -13.72 23.55
C ALA A 21 7.22 -12.22 23.42
N MET A 22 7.31 -11.45 24.47
CA MET A 22 7.07 -10.00 24.46
C MET A 22 8.10 -9.25 23.61
N ILE A 23 9.39 -9.62 23.66
CA ILE A 23 10.44 -9.04 22.83
C ILE A 23 10.19 -9.36 21.34
N VAL A 24 9.83 -10.58 20.99
CA VAL A 24 9.53 -10.98 19.61
C VAL A 24 8.33 -10.20 19.08
N VAL A 25 7.24 -10.10 19.82
CA VAL A 25 6.04 -9.34 19.45
C VAL A 25 6.34 -7.85 19.29
N THR A 26 7.14 -7.27 20.19
CA THR A 26 7.51 -5.86 20.11
C THR A 26 8.41 -5.59 18.91
N THR A 27 9.35 -6.48 18.60
CA THR A 27 10.24 -6.37 17.42
C THR A 27 9.43 -6.49 16.12
N GLN A 28 8.49 -7.42 16.03
CA GLN A 28 7.60 -7.54 14.88
C GLN A 28 6.72 -6.30 14.70
N ARG A 29 6.13 -5.77 15.78
CA ARG A 29 5.32 -4.54 15.73
C ARG A 29 6.14 -3.33 15.26
N SER A 30 7.37 -3.19 15.72
CA SER A 30 8.27 -2.11 15.28
C SER A 30 8.65 -2.22 13.80
N SER A 31 8.84 -3.45 13.31
CA SER A 31 9.14 -3.71 11.90
C SER A 31 7.93 -3.41 11.00
N ILE A 32 6.74 -3.84 11.39
CA ILE A 32 5.49 -3.54 10.66
C ILE A 32 5.25 -2.03 10.61
N ARG A 33 5.43 -1.30 11.71
CA ARG A 33 5.29 0.17 11.73
C ARG A 33 6.26 0.86 10.77
N ARG A 34 7.51 0.38 10.68
CA ARG A 34 8.50 0.93 9.72
C ARG A 34 8.09 0.67 8.28
N LEU A 35 7.61 -0.53 7.98
CA LEU A 35 7.08 -0.88 6.65
C LEU A 35 5.83 -0.06 6.29
N SER A 36 4.92 0.18 7.24
CA SER A 36 3.75 1.03 7.03
C SER A 36 4.13 2.47 6.71
N ARG A 37 5.06 3.06 7.47
CA ARG A 37 5.59 4.40 7.16
C ARG A 37 6.25 4.47 5.78
N ALA A 38 6.99 3.43 5.40
CA ALA A 38 7.60 3.36 4.09
C ALA A 38 6.53 3.27 2.97
N ARG A 39 5.45 2.52 3.20
CA ARG A 39 4.31 2.45 2.29
C ARG A 39 3.64 3.81 2.14
N ASP A 40 3.33 4.48 3.24
CA ASP A 40 2.65 5.78 3.24
C ASP A 40 3.50 6.82 2.48
N ARG A 41 4.81 6.83 2.68
CA ARG A 41 5.74 7.67 1.90
C ARG A 41 5.79 7.32 0.41
N LEU A 42 5.69 6.05 0.05
CA LEU A 42 5.61 5.63 -1.35
C LEU A 42 4.31 6.13 -2.02
N HIS A 43 3.22 6.26 -1.23
CA HIS A 43 1.96 6.84 -1.69
C HIS A 43 2.00 8.36 -1.78
N GLU A 44 2.67 9.04 -0.84
CA GLU A 44 2.78 10.50 -0.82
C GLU A 44 3.80 11.04 -1.83
N SER A 45 4.95 10.40 -1.93
CA SER A 45 6.02 10.78 -2.85
C SER A 45 5.83 10.12 -4.21
N LEU A 46 4.95 10.68 -5.03
CA LEU A 46 4.76 10.27 -6.42
C LEU A 46 5.95 10.67 -7.30
N ASP A 47 6.77 11.60 -6.81
CA ASP A 47 8.05 11.97 -7.40
C ASP A 47 9.06 10.81 -7.37
N GLN A 48 9.91 10.74 -8.42
CA GLN A 48 10.99 9.76 -8.54
C GLN A 48 12.07 9.88 -7.45
N LYS A 49 12.00 10.91 -6.58
CA LYS A 49 13.01 11.24 -5.56
C LYS A 49 13.07 10.21 -4.41
N LEU A 50 12.01 9.47 -4.13
CA LEU A 50 12.06 8.39 -3.15
C LEU A 50 12.51 7.11 -3.83
N THR A 51 13.80 6.82 -3.74
CA THR A 51 14.34 5.56 -4.24
C THR A 51 13.96 4.40 -3.31
N LEU A 52 13.86 3.21 -3.88
CA LEU A 52 13.60 2.00 -3.11
C LEU A 52 14.68 1.77 -2.04
N GLU A 53 15.92 2.14 -2.35
CA GLU A 53 17.07 2.06 -1.44
C GLU A 53 16.90 2.97 -0.23
N ARG A 54 16.35 4.14 -0.42
CA ARG A 54 16.07 5.08 0.69
C ARG A 54 14.97 4.54 1.60
N ALA A 55 13.87 4.04 1.02
CA ALA A 55 12.78 3.43 1.78
C ALA A 55 13.25 2.21 2.59
N ALA A 56 14.11 1.36 1.99
CA ALA A 56 14.71 0.21 2.66
C ALA A 56 15.61 0.63 3.84
N ARG A 57 16.49 1.62 3.63
CA ARG A 57 17.36 2.16 4.70
C ARG A 57 16.56 2.74 5.86
N GLU A 58 15.51 3.50 5.58
CA GLU A 58 14.62 4.05 6.61
C GLU A 58 13.88 2.96 7.39
N ALA A 59 13.60 1.83 6.75
CA ALA A 59 13.06 0.65 7.41
C ALA A 59 14.13 -0.17 8.18
N GLY A 60 15.41 0.17 8.04
CA GLY A 60 16.52 -0.58 8.65
C GLY A 60 16.76 -1.94 7.99
N LEU A 61 16.46 -2.06 6.69
CA LEU A 61 16.55 -3.30 5.92
C LEU A 61 17.43 -3.09 4.67
N SER A 62 18.03 -4.17 4.20
CA SER A 62 18.59 -4.20 2.86
C SER A 62 17.47 -4.14 1.82
N ARG A 63 17.79 -3.73 0.58
CA ARG A 63 16.79 -3.65 -0.51
C ARG A 63 16.02 -4.96 -0.71
N GLY A 64 16.73 -6.10 -0.70
CA GLY A 64 16.11 -7.40 -0.90
C GLY A 64 15.17 -7.82 0.24
N GLU A 65 15.62 -7.61 1.48
CA GLU A 65 14.80 -7.86 2.67
C GLU A 65 13.56 -6.97 2.68
N PHE A 66 13.71 -5.68 2.34
CA PHE A 66 12.60 -4.75 2.27
C PHE A 66 11.53 -5.21 1.27
N ILE A 67 11.92 -5.62 0.04
CA ILE A 67 10.98 -6.11 -0.97
C ILE A 67 10.23 -7.35 -0.47
N ARG A 68 10.95 -8.31 0.13
CA ARG A 68 10.33 -9.54 0.66
C ARG A 68 9.40 -9.25 1.83
N ALA A 69 9.85 -8.47 2.80
CA ALA A 69 9.06 -8.11 3.97
C ALA A 69 7.82 -7.28 3.58
N PHE A 70 7.97 -6.33 2.66
CA PHE A 70 6.87 -5.51 2.17
C PHE A 70 5.81 -6.38 1.47
N LYS A 71 6.25 -7.32 0.59
CA LYS A 71 5.33 -8.24 -0.08
C LYS A 71 4.63 -9.18 0.91
N ALA A 72 5.34 -9.68 1.92
CA ALA A 72 4.76 -10.54 2.94
C ALA A 72 3.69 -9.83 3.78
N VAL A 73 3.90 -8.54 4.09
CA VAL A 73 2.96 -7.77 4.94
C VAL A 73 1.79 -7.21 4.12
N PHE A 74 2.04 -6.70 2.90
CA PHE A 74 1.03 -5.98 2.11
C PHE A 74 0.52 -6.75 0.89
N GLY A 75 0.98 -7.97 0.66
CA GLY A 75 0.58 -8.81 -0.49
C GLY A 75 1.14 -8.37 -1.84
N GLN A 76 1.82 -7.23 -1.93
CA GLN A 76 2.34 -6.64 -3.15
C GLN A 76 3.74 -6.08 -2.96
N THR A 77 4.49 -5.92 -4.06
CA THR A 77 5.82 -5.32 -4.00
C THR A 77 5.74 -3.79 -3.83
N PRO A 78 6.80 -3.12 -3.31
CA PRO A 78 6.85 -1.66 -3.22
C PRO A 78 6.66 -0.95 -4.56
N HIS A 79 7.14 -1.57 -5.64
CA HIS A 79 6.94 -1.05 -7.00
C HIS A 79 5.46 -1.10 -7.42
N GLN A 80 4.77 -2.21 -7.15
CA GLN A 80 3.34 -2.35 -7.42
C GLN A 80 2.52 -1.34 -6.63
N ALA A 81 2.81 -1.17 -5.33
CA ALA A 81 2.16 -0.18 -4.48
C ALA A 81 2.32 1.24 -5.02
N ARG A 82 3.53 1.60 -5.51
CA ARG A 82 3.77 2.91 -6.15
C ARG A 82 2.96 3.09 -7.43
N ILE A 83 2.90 2.07 -8.28
CA ILE A 83 2.08 2.14 -9.51
C ILE A 83 0.60 2.34 -9.17
N GLU A 84 0.08 1.65 -8.17
CA GLU A 84 -1.31 1.84 -7.73
C GLU A 84 -1.57 3.25 -7.22
N ALA A 85 -0.70 3.79 -6.36
CA ALA A 85 -0.81 5.16 -5.88
C ALA A 85 -0.82 6.19 -7.02
N ARG A 86 0.05 6.02 -8.04
CA ARG A 86 0.06 6.85 -9.24
C ARG A 86 -1.22 6.76 -10.06
N LEU A 87 -1.75 5.55 -10.21
CA LEU A 87 -3.02 5.35 -10.90
C LEU A 87 -4.20 5.95 -10.13
N ASP A 88 -4.20 5.88 -8.81
CA ASP A 88 -5.25 6.48 -7.99
C ASP A 88 -5.22 8.01 -8.05
N LEU A 89 -4.03 8.63 -8.09
CA LEU A 89 -3.93 10.06 -8.38
C LEU A 89 -4.45 10.38 -9.78
N ALA A 90 -4.04 9.61 -10.80
CA ALA A 90 -4.48 9.82 -12.17
C ALA A 90 -6.01 9.72 -12.30
N LYS A 91 -6.65 8.73 -11.66
CA LYS A 91 -8.11 8.59 -11.62
C LYS A 91 -8.78 9.84 -11.03
N ARG A 92 -8.28 10.32 -9.89
CA ARG A 92 -8.81 11.56 -9.28
C ARG A 92 -8.71 12.74 -10.25
N LEU A 93 -7.53 12.98 -10.81
CA LEU A 93 -7.33 14.09 -11.76
C LEU A 93 -8.18 13.97 -13.02
N LEU A 94 -8.37 12.74 -13.54
CA LEU A 94 -9.23 12.50 -14.69
C LEU A 94 -10.69 12.90 -14.44
N ILE A 95 -11.15 12.81 -13.20
CA ILE A 95 -12.53 13.16 -12.81
C ILE A 95 -12.65 14.65 -12.51
N THR A 96 -11.74 15.17 -11.67
CA THR A 96 -11.88 16.49 -11.04
C THR A 96 -11.24 17.62 -11.81
N ASP A 97 -10.26 17.33 -12.68
CA ASP A 97 -9.42 18.35 -13.33
C ASP A 97 -9.65 18.42 -14.84
N SER A 98 -9.49 19.62 -15.40
CA SER A 98 -9.56 19.87 -16.86
C SER A 98 -8.26 19.56 -17.61
N MET A 99 -7.18 19.20 -16.90
CA MET A 99 -5.87 18.84 -17.47
C MET A 99 -5.99 17.81 -18.59
N SER A 100 -5.13 17.92 -19.60
CA SER A 100 -5.03 16.90 -20.66
C SER A 100 -4.57 15.56 -20.10
N VAL A 101 -4.81 14.46 -20.80
CA VAL A 101 -4.34 13.13 -20.39
C VAL A 101 -2.81 13.08 -20.29
N THR A 102 -2.11 13.86 -21.12
CA THR A 102 -0.65 13.97 -21.10
C THR A 102 -0.15 14.68 -19.84
N GLU A 103 -0.79 15.78 -19.45
CA GLU A 103 -0.47 16.49 -18.21
C GLU A 103 -0.73 15.62 -16.98
N ILE A 104 -1.85 14.91 -16.95
CA ILE A 104 -2.17 13.96 -15.87
C ILE A 104 -1.15 12.81 -15.81
N CYS A 105 -0.70 12.31 -16.95
CA CYS A 105 0.36 11.30 -17.01
C CYS A 105 1.63 11.79 -16.29
N LEU A 106 2.06 13.02 -16.58
CA LEU A 106 3.24 13.63 -15.96
C LEU A 106 3.01 13.93 -14.48
N ALA A 107 1.86 14.52 -14.13
CA ALA A 107 1.48 14.81 -12.75
C ALA A 107 1.40 13.55 -11.88
N ALA A 108 0.96 12.42 -12.45
CA ALA A 108 0.96 11.12 -11.78
C ALA A 108 2.34 10.44 -11.75
N GLY A 109 3.39 11.10 -12.26
CA GLY A 109 4.78 10.64 -12.20
C GLY A 109 5.15 9.55 -13.21
N PHE A 110 4.41 9.40 -14.30
CA PHE A 110 4.78 8.52 -15.40
C PHE A 110 5.71 9.24 -16.38
N ALA A 111 6.71 8.53 -16.89
CA ALA A 111 7.70 9.09 -17.82
C ALA A 111 7.18 9.22 -19.25
N SER A 112 6.16 8.44 -19.65
CA SER A 112 5.59 8.49 -20.98
C SER A 112 4.10 8.18 -21.01
N LEU A 113 3.38 8.82 -21.93
CA LEU A 113 1.95 8.62 -22.15
C LEU A 113 1.64 7.17 -22.57
N GLY A 114 2.52 6.55 -23.37
CA GLY A 114 2.34 5.17 -23.82
C GLY A 114 2.38 4.18 -22.64
N THR A 115 3.39 4.29 -21.77
CA THR A 115 3.50 3.47 -20.55
C THR A 115 2.30 3.71 -19.62
N PHE A 116 1.93 4.98 -19.41
CA PHE A 116 0.76 5.33 -18.60
C PHE A 116 -0.51 4.69 -19.15
N SER A 117 -0.84 4.91 -20.41
CA SER A 117 -2.05 4.39 -21.03
C SER A 117 -2.12 2.87 -21.01
N HIS A 118 -0.99 2.18 -21.26
CA HIS A 118 -0.91 0.73 -21.19
C HIS A 118 -1.16 0.21 -19.76
N VAL A 119 -0.46 0.76 -18.76
CA VAL A 119 -0.59 0.36 -17.35
C VAL A 119 -2.00 0.68 -16.85
N PHE A 120 -2.53 1.86 -17.17
CA PHE A 120 -3.87 2.28 -16.78
C PHE A 120 -4.93 1.32 -17.37
N THR A 121 -4.89 1.06 -18.68
CA THR A 121 -5.85 0.16 -19.33
C THR A 121 -5.78 -1.26 -18.76
N ARG A 122 -4.57 -1.77 -18.53
CA ARG A 122 -4.38 -3.10 -17.95
C ARG A 122 -4.92 -3.23 -16.53
N ARG A 123 -4.84 -2.16 -15.71
CA ARG A 123 -5.23 -2.17 -14.29
C ARG A 123 -6.68 -1.75 -14.08
N VAL A 124 -7.19 -0.84 -14.91
CA VAL A 124 -8.53 -0.25 -14.75
C VAL A 124 -9.54 -0.93 -15.70
N GLY A 125 -9.06 -1.57 -16.78
CA GLY A 125 -9.89 -2.24 -17.77
C GLY A 125 -10.36 -1.36 -18.91
N MET A 126 -10.04 -0.04 -18.89
CA MET A 126 -10.39 0.91 -19.97
C MET A 126 -9.33 2.00 -20.10
N SER A 127 -9.29 2.68 -21.26
CA SER A 127 -8.32 3.76 -21.50
C SER A 127 -8.57 4.96 -20.57
N PRO A 128 -7.53 5.79 -20.26
CA PRO A 128 -7.70 7.01 -19.47
C PRO A 128 -8.77 7.95 -20.01
N THR A 129 -8.86 8.08 -21.35
CA THR A 129 -9.85 8.93 -22.00
C THR A 129 -11.28 8.38 -21.85
N ALA A 130 -11.47 7.07 -22.01
CA ALA A 130 -12.76 6.43 -21.77
C ALA A 130 -13.18 6.58 -20.31
N PHE A 131 -12.25 6.33 -19.37
CA PHE A 131 -12.49 6.51 -17.93
C PHE A 131 -12.93 7.93 -17.60
N ARG A 132 -12.27 8.96 -18.15
CA ARG A 132 -12.67 10.37 -17.97
C ARG A 132 -14.09 10.64 -18.45
N ARG A 133 -14.39 10.21 -19.68
CA ARG A 133 -15.72 10.41 -20.27
C ARG A 133 -16.82 9.78 -19.42
N ASP A 134 -16.62 8.51 -19.06
CA ASP A 134 -17.64 7.73 -18.36
C ASP A 134 -17.82 8.22 -16.90
N ALA A 135 -16.71 8.53 -16.21
CA ALA A 135 -16.77 9.07 -14.86
C ALA A 135 -17.45 10.46 -14.81
N ARG A 136 -17.18 11.34 -15.77
CA ARG A 136 -17.82 12.67 -15.82
C ARG A 136 -19.30 12.59 -16.18
N ALA A 137 -19.70 11.68 -17.07
CA ALA A 137 -21.10 11.45 -17.38
C ALA A 137 -21.88 11.03 -16.11
N LEU A 138 -21.28 10.23 -15.24
CA LEU A 138 -21.91 9.76 -13.99
C LEU A 138 -21.97 10.83 -12.88
N VAL A 139 -21.00 11.73 -12.82
CA VAL A 139 -21.02 12.86 -11.85
C VAL A 139 -22.12 13.89 -12.18
N GLN A 140 -22.58 13.95 -13.42
CA GLN A 140 -23.67 14.85 -13.85
C GLN A 140 -25.06 14.35 -13.45
N VAL A 141 -25.22 13.13 -12.95
CA VAL A 141 -26.50 12.59 -12.47
C VAL A 141 -26.61 12.79 -10.97
N PRO A 142 -27.43 13.74 -10.45
CA PRO A 142 -27.59 13.93 -9.02
C PRO A 142 -28.10 12.63 -8.36
N GLY A 143 -27.36 12.13 -7.39
CA GLY A 143 -27.75 10.95 -6.59
C GLY A 143 -27.09 9.62 -6.92
N THR A 144 -26.30 9.51 -7.99
CA THR A 144 -25.56 8.28 -8.31
C THR A 144 -24.06 8.52 -8.30
N LEU A 145 -23.42 8.18 -7.19
CA LEU A 145 -21.96 8.00 -7.17
C LEU A 145 -21.67 6.61 -7.73
N PRO A 146 -20.89 6.50 -8.83
CA PRO A 146 -20.53 5.19 -9.35
C PRO A 146 -19.62 4.47 -8.37
N PRO A 147 -19.80 3.15 -8.20
CA PRO A 147 -18.96 2.32 -7.31
C PRO A 147 -17.46 2.38 -7.63
N GLN A 148 -17.10 2.85 -8.83
CA GLN A 148 -15.71 2.97 -9.31
C GLN A 148 -14.93 4.15 -8.71
N LEU A 149 -15.57 5.05 -7.98
CA LEU A 149 -14.95 6.21 -7.34
C LEU A 149 -14.37 5.92 -5.95
N TYR A 150 -14.59 4.73 -5.40
CA TYR A 150 -14.00 4.36 -4.11
C TYR A 150 -12.59 3.80 -4.30
N PRO A 151 -11.56 4.50 -3.81
CA PRO A 151 -10.21 3.95 -3.80
C PRO A 151 -10.20 2.68 -2.94
N GLY A 152 -9.82 1.56 -3.50
CA GLY A 152 -9.51 0.34 -2.76
C GLY A 152 -10.60 -0.73 -2.64
N CYS A 153 -11.89 -0.43 -2.80
CA CYS A 153 -12.96 -1.45 -2.66
C CYS A 153 -13.32 -2.19 -3.96
N PHE A 154 -12.81 -1.76 -5.11
CA PHE A 154 -13.32 -2.22 -6.40
C PHE A 154 -12.78 -3.57 -6.88
N MET A 155 -11.66 -4.04 -6.35
CA MET A 155 -11.14 -5.37 -6.71
C MET A 155 -11.97 -6.52 -6.15
N LEU A 156 -12.71 -6.30 -5.06
CA LEU A 156 -13.49 -7.38 -4.39
C LEU A 156 -14.85 -7.62 -5.06
N MET A 157 -15.48 -6.62 -5.69
CA MET A 157 -16.81 -6.80 -6.28
C MET A 157 -16.82 -7.45 -7.68
N ARG A 158 -15.69 -7.46 -8.40
CA ARG A 158 -15.62 -8.08 -9.73
C ARG A 158 -15.44 -9.61 -9.71
N PHE A 159 -15.20 -10.19 -8.52
CA PHE A 159 -15.01 -11.63 -8.32
C PHE A 159 -16.10 -12.31 -7.47
N TRP A 160 -17.22 -11.61 -7.19
CA TRP A 160 -18.34 -12.26 -6.54
C TRP A 160 -19.32 -12.78 -7.60
N PRO A 161 -19.40 -14.11 -7.85
CA PRO A 161 -20.45 -14.68 -8.69
C PRO A 161 -21.80 -14.53 -8.00
N ALA A 162 -22.82 -14.13 -8.77
CA ALA A 162 -24.22 -14.07 -8.34
C ALA A 162 -24.75 -15.47 -8.09
#